data_2fa42f60f2782401d790b886bd1c907c
#
_entry.id   2fa42f60f2782401d790b886bd1c907c
#
_cell.length_a   1.000
_cell.length_b   1.000
_cell.length_c   1.000
_cell.angle_alpha   90.00
_cell.angle_beta   90.00
_cell.angle_gamma   90.00
#
_symmetry.space_group_name_H-M   'P 1'
#
loop_
_entity.id
_entity.type
_entity.pdbx_description
1 polymer ?
#
loop_
_entity_poly.entity_id
_entity_poly.type
_entity_poly.pdbx_seq_one_letter_code
_entity_poly.pdbx_strand_id
1 'polypeptide(L)'
;MARIVVVTSGKGGVGKTTTSAAFASGLALKGHKTAVIDFDVGLRNLDLIMGCERRVVYDLINVIQGEANLNQALIKDKQCDNLFVLAASQTRDKDALTQDGVEKVLKDLAAMDFDYIVCDSPAGIETGALLAMHFADEAIVVTNPEVSSVRDSDRILGMLGSKTQRAIEGKEPVKEHLLITRYNPNRVADGQMLSLDDIQEILRVKLIGVIPESEAELQASNQGLPAVHLKGSDIAGAGLPARPAARPDFGHQQIRQDRPQGHQGAPGTPGRPGGAGGQDRTAREKAGLTAFSASGAFPISANSY
;
A
#
# COMPACT_ATOMS: atom_id res chain seq x y z
N MET A 1 -10.09 18.49 9.73
CA MET A 1 -8.62 18.31 9.76
C MET A 1 -8.26 17.43 8.58
N ALA A 2 -7.29 17.80 7.76
CA ALA A 2 -6.88 16.98 6.62
C ALA A 2 -6.38 15.61 7.08
N ARG A 3 -6.70 14.54 6.34
CA ARG A 3 -6.21 13.19 6.60
C ARG A 3 -4.94 12.93 5.79
N ILE A 4 -3.86 12.59 6.47
CA ILE A 4 -2.56 12.33 5.85
C ILE A 4 -2.42 10.84 5.61
N VAL A 5 -2.27 10.44 4.32
CA VAL A 5 -2.11 9.05 3.90
C VAL A 5 -0.77 8.90 3.21
N VAL A 6 0.10 8.03 3.74
CA VAL A 6 1.36 7.70 3.08
C VAL A 6 1.20 6.45 2.23
N VAL A 7 1.73 6.47 1.01
CA VAL A 7 1.91 5.29 0.16
C VAL A 7 3.38 4.93 0.17
N THR A 8 3.71 3.77 0.72
CA THR A 8 5.10 3.37 0.99
C THR A 8 5.39 1.92 0.63
N SER A 9 6.65 1.56 0.53
CA SER A 9 7.11 0.18 0.33
C SER A 9 8.57 0.02 0.71
N GLY A 10 8.96 -1.19 1.08
CA GLY A 10 10.37 -1.52 1.33
C GLY A 10 11.21 -1.67 0.07
N LYS A 11 10.59 -1.93 -1.09
CA LYS A 11 11.29 -2.22 -2.36
C LYS A 11 10.92 -1.22 -3.46
N GLY A 12 11.90 -0.86 -4.30
CA GLY A 12 11.67 -0.06 -5.50
C GLY A 12 10.88 -0.80 -6.58
N GLY A 13 10.15 -0.04 -7.42
CA GLY A 13 9.47 -0.61 -8.59
C GLY A 13 8.21 -1.42 -8.31
N VAL A 14 7.67 -1.40 -7.08
CA VAL A 14 6.42 -2.11 -6.73
C VAL A 14 5.15 -1.36 -7.10
N GLY A 15 5.24 -0.16 -7.67
CA GLY A 15 4.07 0.63 -8.11
C GLY A 15 3.57 1.65 -7.08
N LYS A 16 4.40 2.13 -6.14
CA LYS A 16 4.01 3.18 -5.17
C LYS A 16 3.47 4.44 -5.84
N THR A 17 4.27 5.07 -6.68
CA THR A 17 3.92 6.35 -7.33
C THR A 17 2.67 6.21 -8.19
N THR A 18 2.52 5.10 -8.92
CA THR A 18 1.30 4.78 -9.66
C THR A 18 0.09 4.65 -8.72
N THR A 19 0.28 3.98 -7.58
CA THR A 19 -0.75 3.84 -6.54
C THR A 19 -1.09 5.20 -5.94
N SER A 20 -0.10 6.03 -5.61
CA SER A 20 -0.30 7.38 -5.06
C SER A 20 -1.11 8.25 -6.00
N ALA A 21 -0.74 8.27 -7.29
CA ALA A 21 -1.47 9.00 -8.34
C ALA A 21 -2.91 8.50 -8.49
N ALA A 22 -3.12 7.18 -8.59
CA ALA A 22 -4.44 6.59 -8.75
C ALA A 22 -5.32 6.80 -7.52
N PHE A 23 -4.77 6.65 -6.31
CA PHE A 23 -5.49 6.83 -5.06
C PHE A 23 -5.92 8.28 -4.86
N ALA A 24 -5.00 9.24 -5.05
CA ALA A 24 -5.31 10.67 -4.96
C ALA A 24 -6.36 11.10 -5.99
N SER A 25 -6.23 10.62 -7.25
CA SER A 25 -7.23 10.86 -8.30
C SER A 25 -8.60 10.27 -7.94
N GLY A 26 -8.63 9.06 -7.38
CA GLY A 26 -9.86 8.40 -6.94
C GLY A 26 -10.58 9.16 -5.82
N LEU A 27 -9.84 9.72 -4.85
CA LEU A 27 -10.39 10.59 -3.80
C LEU A 27 -10.97 11.87 -4.40
N ALA A 28 -10.23 12.52 -5.27
CA ALA A 28 -10.65 13.78 -5.91
C ALA A 28 -11.88 13.59 -6.81
N LEU A 29 -11.97 12.48 -7.55
CA LEU A 29 -13.17 12.12 -8.33
C LEU A 29 -14.40 11.88 -7.46
N LYS A 30 -14.22 11.51 -6.19
CA LYS A 30 -15.31 11.40 -5.20
C LYS A 30 -15.67 12.73 -4.55
N GLY A 31 -15.06 13.84 -4.97
CA GLY A 31 -15.36 15.19 -4.51
C GLY A 31 -14.48 15.68 -3.35
N HIS A 32 -13.52 14.88 -2.88
CA HIS A 32 -12.60 15.30 -1.83
C HIS A 32 -11.48 16.18 -2.38
N LYS A 33 -11.25 17.33 -1.78
CA LYS A 33 -10.11 18.17 -2.12
C LYS A 33 -8.81 17.49 -1.66
N THR A 34 -8.00 17.05 -2.62
CA THR A 34 -6.86 16.17 -2.40
C THR A 34 -5.56 16.77 -2.90
N ALA A 35 -4.52 16.80 -2.08
CA ALA A 35 -3.15 17.07 -2.48
C ALA A 35 -2.36 15.76 -2.55
N VAL A 36 -1.54 15.57 -3.57
CA VAL A 36 -0.55 14.49 -3.62
C VAL A 36 0.85 15.10 -3.69
N ILE A 37 1.74 14.64 -2.80
CA ILE A 37 3.10 15.18 -2.62
C ILE A 37 4.12 14.11 -2.95
N ASP A 38 5.07 14.43 -3.81
CA ASP A 38 6.21 13.57 -4.13
C ASP A 38 7.37 13.83 -3.15
N PHE A 39 7.78 12.80 -2.39
CA PHE A 39 8.92 12.85 -1.46
C PHE A 39 10.21 12.26 -2.06
N ASP A 40 10.20 11.82 -3.32
CA ASP A 40 11.35 11.21 -3.97
C ASP A 40 12.28 12.28 -4.58
N VAL A 41 12.93 13.04 -3.69
CA VAL A 41 13.87 14.10 -4.06
C VAL A 41 15.02 13.53 -4.88
N GLY A 42 15.23 14.10 -6.07
CA GLY A 42 16.25 13.70 -7.04
C GLY A 42 15.72 12.86 -8.21
N LEU A 43 14.65 12.05 -8.03
CA LEU A 43 14.08 11.23 -9.11
C LEU A 43 12.82 11.84 -9.73
N ARG A 44 11.91 12.40 -8.91
CA ARG A 44 10.72 13.12 -9.37
C ARG A 44 9.93 12.35 -10.45
N ASN A 45 9.12 11.39 -10.02
CA ASN A 45 8.35 10.53 -10.94
C ASN A 45 6.85 10.81 -10.94
N LEU A 46 6.32 11.40 -9.87
CA LEU A 46 4.88 11.60 -9.71
C LEU A 46 4.31 12.55 -10.77
N ASP A 47 4.99 13.64 -11.06
CA ASP A 47 4.57 14.64 -12.06
C ASP A 47 4.54 14.09 -13.48
N LEU A 48 5.41 13.13 -13.81
CA LEU A 48 5.40 12.41 -15.09
C LEU A 48 4.13 11.55 -15.21
N ILE A 49 3.81 10.77 -14.16
CA ILE A 49 2.60 9.93 -14.12
C ILE A 49 1.33 10.78 -14.15
N MET A 50 1.37 11.97 -13.56
CA MET A 50 0.27 12.93 -13.55
C MET A 50 0.22 13.84 -14.78
N GLY A 51 1.17 13.72 -15.72
CA GLY A 51 1.24 14.53 -16.95
C GLY A 51 1.35 16.03 -16.69
N CYS A 52 2.00 16.43 -15.61
CA CYS A 52 2.16 17.83 -15.23
C CYS A 52 3.62 18.30 -15.14
N GLU A 53 4.58 17.51 -15.61
CA GLU A 53 6.03 17.76 -15.53
C GLU A 53 6.45 19.11 -16.11
N ARG A 54 5.80 19.57 -17.18
CA ARG A 54 6.07 20.86 -17.85
C ARG A 54 5.46 22.06 -17.13
N ARG A 55 4.65 21.81 -16.09
CA ARG A 55 3.97 22.86 -15.31
C ARG A 55 4.62 23.10 -13.96
N VAL A 56 5.64 22.32 -13.61
CA VAL A 56 6.38 22.49 -12.37
C VAL A 56 7.31 23.69 -12.49
N VAL A 57 7.00 24.74 -11.76
CA VAL A 57 7.82 25.96 -11.63
C VAL A 57 8.55 25.96 -10.30
N TYR A 58 7.84 25.61 -9.23
CA TYR A 58 8.35 25.45 -7.87
C TYR A 58 8.02 24.05 -7.37
N ASP A 59 8.86 23.53 -6.51
CA ASP A 59 8.76 22.18 -5.95
C ASP A 59 8.64 22.21 -4.41
N LEU A 60 8.55 21.03 -3.81
CA LEU A 60 8.43 20.86 -2.35
C LEU A 60 9.58 21.56 -1.61
N ILE A 61 10.81 21.48 -2.10
CA ILE A 61 11.97 22.07 -1.43
C ILE A 61 11.92 23.61 -1.50
N ASN A 62 11.48 24.18 -2.62
CA ASN A 62 11.30 25.64 -2.70
C ASN A 62 10.29 26.15 -1.64
N VAL A 63 9.24 25.37 -1.37
CA VAL A 63 8.25 25.73 -0.33
C VAL A 63 8.87 25.61 1.07
N ILE A 64 9.60 24.53 1.34
CA ILE A 64 10.28 24.30 2.63
C ILE A 64 11.29 25.41 2.91
N GLN A 65 12.06 25.84 1.91
CA GLN A 65 13.06 26.89 2.03
C GLN A 65 12.47 28.30 2.02
N GLY A 66 11.18 28.45 1.77
CA GLY A 66 10.50 29.76 1.72
C GLY A 66 10.77 30.54 0.41
N GLU A 67 11.31 29.89 -0.61
CA GLU A 67 11.54 30.48 -1.94
C GLU A 67 10.23 30.61 -2.73
N ALA A 68 9.21 29.82 -2.38
CA ALA A 68 7.85 29.88 -2.91
C ALA A 68 6.81 29.56 -1.84
N ASN A 69 5.56 30.02 -2.05
CA ASN A 69 4.43 29.58 -1.24
C ASN A 69 3.70 28.42 -1.91
N LEU A 70 2.82 27.73 -1.16
CA LEU A 70 2.05 26.58 -1.67
C LEU A 70 1.18 26.92 -2.88
N ASN A 71 0.58 28.12 -2.94
CA ASN A 71 -0.25 28.51 -4.09
C ASN A 71 0.57 28.62 -5.39
N GLN A 72 1.86 28.90 -5.29
CA GLN A 72 2.76 28.96 -6.44
C GLN A 72 3.29 27.58 -6.85
N ALA A 73 3.45 26.66 -5.88
CA ALA A 73 4.04 25.34 -6.09
C ALA A 73 2.99 24.25 -6.41
N LEU A 74 1.77 24.41 -5.91
CA LEU A 74 0.68 23.46 -6.16
C LEU A 74 0.22 23.53 -7.61
N ILE A 75 0.22 22.38 -8.28
CA ILE A 75 -0.24 22.25 -9.65
C ILE A 75 -1.62 21.62 -9.64
N LYS A 76 -2.65 22.37 -10.01
CA LYS A 76 -4.00 21.82 -10.17
C LYS A 76 -4.02 20.83 -11.34
N ASP A 77 -4.62 19.67 -11.13
CA ASP A 77 -4.78 18.66 -12.18
C ASP A 77 -5.66 19.18 -13.35
N LYS A 78 -5.39 18.67 -14.55
CA LYS A 78 -6.14 19.11 -15.75
C LYS A 78 -7.49 18.44 -15.90
N GLN A 79 -7.66 17.26 -15.31
CA GLN A 79 -8.85 16.42 -15.50
C GLN A 79 -9.75 16.43 -14.26
N CYS A 80 -9.19 16.76 -13.08
CA CYS A 80 -9.92 16.76 -11.83
C CYS A 80 -9.68 18.04 -11.03
N ASP A 81 -10.73 18.86 -10.90
CA ASP A 81 -10.66 20.17 -10.23
C ASP A 81 -10.26 20.09 -8.76
N ASN A 82 -10.50 18.97 -8.10
CA ASN A 82 -10.21 18.75 -6.69
C ASN A 82 -8.83 18.12 -6.43
N LEU A 83 -8.02 17.90 -7.47
CA LEU A 83 -6.71 17.26 -7.37
C LEU A 83 -5.60 18.28 -7.58
N PHE A 84 -4.61 18.25 -6.68
CA PHE A 84 -3.44 19.12 -6.70
C PHE A 84 -2.17 18.29 -6.50
N VAL A 85 -1.12 18.61 -7.23
CA VAL A 85 0.18 17.93 -7.18
C VAL A 85 1.22 18.89 -6.65
N LEU A 86 2.02 18.44 -5.69
CA LEU A 86 3.25 19.10 -5.24
C LEU A 86 4.43 18.21 -5.61
N ALA A 87 5.21 18.63 -6.58
CA ALA A 87 6.31 17.84 -7.13
C ALA A 87 7.53 17.82 -6.19
N ALA A 88 8.32 16.74 -6.26
CA ALA A 88 9.65 16.69 -5.65
C ALA A 88 10.64 17.56 -6.40
N SER A 89 11.75 17.91 -5.75
CA SER A 89 12.87 18.59 -6.40
C SER A 89 13.75 17.61 -7.18
N GLN A 90 14.20 18.02 -8.37
CA GLN A 90 15.19 17.27 -9.15
C GLN A 90 16.64 17.70 -8.86
N THR A 91 16.83 18.93 -8.41
CA THR A 91 18.16 19.58 -8.39
C THR A 91 18.70 19.82 -6.98
N ARG A 92 17.85 19.66 -5.96
CA ARG A 92 18.24 19.89 -4.56
C ARG A 92 18.65 18.57 -3.91
N ASP A 93 19.52 18.69 -2.92
CA ASP A 93 19.94 17.54 -2.12
C ASP A 93 18.81 17.05 -1.20
N LYS A 94 18.84 15.75 -0.89
CA LYS A 94 17.88 15.12 0.01
C LYS A 94 17.88 15.74 1.41
N ASP A 95 19.01 16.30 1.84
CA ASP A 95 19.17 16.96 3.14
C ASP A 95 18.38 18.28 3.25
N ALA A 96 17.90 18.84 2.13
CA ALA A 96 17.01 19.99 2.13
C ALA A 96 15.59 19.64 2.59
N LEU A 97 15.23 18.35 2.59
CA LEU A 97 13.96 17.85 3.12
C LEU A 97 14.06 17.68 4.65
N THR A 98 13.57 18.67 5.38
CA THR A 98 13.63 18.70 6.85
C THR A 98 12.28 18.35 7.48
N GLN A 99 12.30 17.79 8.70
CA GLN A 99 11.07 17.42 9.42
C GLN A 99 10.18 18.65 9.67
N ASP A 100 10.75 19.74 10.17
CA ASP A 100 10.01 20.98 10.46
C ASP A 100 9.41 21.59 9.18
N GLY A 101 10.15 21.51 8.06
CA GLY A 101 9.69 21.96 6.76
C GLY A 101 8.50 21.15 6.25
N VAL A 102 8.58 19.81 6.37
CA VAL A 102 7.47 18.91 6.02
C VAL A 102 6.25 19.17 6.91
N GLU A 103 6.45 19.29 8.21
CA GLU A 103 5.37 19.58 9.16
C GLU A 103 4.65 20.88 8.78
N LYS A 104 5.42 21.93 8.48
CA LYS A 104 4.87 23.22 8.04
C LYS A 104 4.04 23.08 6.78
N VAL A 105 4.54 22.40 5.75
CA VAL A 105 3.83 22.16 4.48
C VAL A 105 2.51 21.44 4.73
N LEU A 106 2.49 20.39 5.57
CA LEU A 106 1.29 19.62 5.88
C LEU A 106 0.26 20.46 6.66
N LYS A 107 0.70 21.29 7.61
CA LYS A 107 -0.16 22.23 8.35
C LYS A 107 -0.75 23.29 7.43
N ASP A 108 0.06 23.85 6.54
CA ASP A 108 -0.40 24.88 5.60
C ASP A 108 -1.42 24.31 4.61
N LEU A 109 -1.23 23.08 4.12
CA LEU A 109 -2.22 22.36 3.30
C LEU A 109 -3.53 22.12 4.07
N ALA A 110 -3.43 21.68 5.32
CA ALA A 110 -4.61 21.51 6.17
C ALA A 110 -5.39 22.81 6.38
N ALA A 111 -4.67 23.95 6.51
CA ALA A 111 -5.27 25.28 6.61
C ALA A 111 -5.89 25.78 5.29
N MET A 112 -5.54 25.17 4.15
CA MET A 112 -6.14 25.43 2.84
C MET A 112 -7.37 24.55 2.55
N ASP A 113 -7.95 23.91 3.56
CA ASP A 113 -9.15 23.05 3.47
C ASP A 113 -8.98 21.83 2.55
N PHE A 114 -7.80 21.23 2.52
CA PHE A 114 -7.63 19.91 1.93
C PHE A 114 -8.25 18.83 2.83
N ASP A 115 -9.03 17.91 2.23
CA ASP A 115 -9.60 16.77 2.93
C ASP A 115 -8.57 15.65 3.11
N TYR A 116 -7.74 15.45 2.07
CA TYR A 116 -6.70 14.43 2.05
C TYR A 116 -5.36 14.98 1.55
N ILE A 117 -4.29 14.51 2.18
CA ILE A 117 -2.92 14.73 1.74
C ILE A 117 -2.29 13.36 1.54
N VAL A 118 -1.98 13.01 0.29
CA VAL A 118 -1.35 11.74 -0.07
C VAL A 118 0.14 11.97 -0.23
N CYS A 119 0.96 11.27 0.57
CA CYS A 119 2.41 11.35 0.53
C CYS A 119 2.96 10.15 -0.26
N ASP A 120 3.51 10.39 -1.46
CA ASP A 120 4.24 9.38 -2.23
C ASP A 120 5.65 9.27 -1.69
N SER A 121 5.98 8.16 -1.03
CA SER A 121 7.30 7.98 -0.42
C SER A 121 8.32 7.40 -1.40
N PRO A 122 9.61 7.75 -1.31
CA PRO A 122 10.65 6.95 -1.93
C PRO A 122 10.65 5.52 -1.39
N ALA A 123 11.31 4.60 -2.09
CA ALA A 123 11.43 3.21 -1.64
C ALA A 123 12.40 3.11 -0.46
N GLY A 124 12.14 2.13 0.42
CA GLY A 124 13.07 1.78 1.51
C GLY A 124 12.86 2.60 2.77
N ILE A 125 13.96 2.83 3.48
CA ILE A 125 13.98 3.32 4.86
C ILE A 125 14.89 4.53 5.06
N GLU A 126 15.29 5.16 3.97
CA GLU A 126 16.12 6.38 4.02
C GLU A 126 15.31 7.58 4.53
N THR A 127 16.00 8.68 4.79
CA THR A 127 15.43 9.91 5.38
C THR A 127 14.15 10.37 4.68
N GLY A 128 14.12 10.41 3.34
CA GLY A 128 12.92 10.83 2.60
C GLY A 128 11.71 9.93 2.85
N ALA A 129 11.90 8.59 2.92
CA ALA A 129 10.83 7.66 3.23
C ALA A 129 10.33 7.82 4.68
N LEU A 130 11.25 8.00 5.63
CA LEU A 130 10.91 8.23 7.04
C LEU A 130 10.13 9.53 7.22
N LEU A 131 10.51 10.61 6.55
CA LEU A 131 9.80 11.89 6.62
C LEU A 131 8.41 11.81 6.00
N ALA A 132 8.26 11.09 4.87
CA ALA A 132 6.94 10.86 4.26
C ALA A 132 5.99 10.08 5.19
N MET A 133 6.52 9.13 6.00
CA MET A 133 5.75 8.32 6.96
C MET A 133 5.49 9.03 8.29
N HIS A 134 6.34 9.99 8.67
CA HIS A 134 6.40 10.53 10.03
C HIS A 134 5.06 11.09 10.53
N PHE A 135 4.35 11.83 9.69
CA PHE A 135 3.10 12.51 10.06
C PHE A 135 1.84 11.77 9.61
N ALA A 136 1.97 10.55 9.11
CA ALA A 136 0.84 9.81 8.54
C ALA A 136 -0.22 9.43 9.59
N ASP A 137 -1.49 9.57 9.21
CA ASP A 137 -2.64 9.01 9.92
C ASP A 137 -2.93 7.58 9.46
N GLU A 138 -2.78 7.33 8.15
CA GLU A 138 -2.95 6.03 7.52
C GLU A 138 -1.78 5.73 6.59
N ALA A 139 -1.44 4.46 6.43
CA ALA A 139 -0.40 3.99 5.53
C ALA A 139 -0.93 2.91 4.58
N ILE A 140 -0.64 3.05 3.30
CA ILE A 140 -0.83 2.02 2.29
C ILE A 140 0.54 1.42 1.99
N VAL A 141 0.79 0.22 2.48
CA VAL A 141 2.02 -0.53 2.21
C VAL A 141 1.82 -1.31 0.92
N VAL A 142 2.60 -0.96 -0.10
CA VAL A 142 2.52 -1.57 -1.44
C VAL A 142 3.60 -2.64 -1.56
N THR A 143 3.22 -3.85 -1.94
CA THR A 143 4.16 -4.97 -2.14
C THR A 143 3.83 -5.78 -3.40
N ASN A 144 4.84 -6.43 -3.95
CA ASN A 144 4.68 -7.48 -4.96
C ASN A 144 4.66 -8.86 -4.27
N PRO A 145 4.10 -9.90 -4.88
CA PRO A 145 4.06 -11.26 -4.33
C PRO A 145 5.42 -11.98 -4.46
N GLU A 146 6.49 -11.31 -4.04
CA GLU A 146 7.86 -11.81 -4.02
C GLU A 146 8.38 -11.83 -2.58
N VAL A 147 9.10 -12.89 -2.20
CA VAL A 147 9.64 -13.08 -0.84
C VAL A 147 10.43 -11.87 -0.36
N SER A 148 11.30 -11.30 -1.22
CA SER A 148 12.09 -10.11 -0.86
C SER A 148 11.23 -8.89 -0.60
N SER A 149 10.22 -8.65 -1.46
CA SER A 149 9.31 -7.51 -1.32
C SER A 149 8.46 -7.59 -0.05
N VAL A 150 7.94 -8.78 0.25
CA VAL A 150 7.15 -9.03 1.46
C VAL A 150 7.99 -8.84 2.73
N ARG A 151 9.23 -9.35 2.75
CA ARG A 151 10.17 -9.15 3.87
C ARG A 151 10.50 -7.66 4.09
N ASP A 152 10.73 -6.93 3.00
CA ASP A 152 11.00 -5.50 3.09
C ASP A 152 9.76 -4.72 3.55
N SER A 153 8.55 -5.18 3.19
CA SER A 153 7.28 -4.61 3.66
C SER A 153 7.06 -4.83 5.16
N ASP A 154 7.44 -5.99 5.70
CA ASP A 154 7.41 -6.25 7.15
C ASP A 154 8.30 -5.27 7.91
N ARG A 155 9.49 -4.95 7.36
CA ARG A 155 10.36 -3.92 7.94
C ARG A 155 9.71 -2.53 7.93
N ILE A 156 9.00 -2.15 6.87
CA ILE A 156 8.25 -0.89 6.80
C ILE A 156 7.18 -0.83 7.88
N LEU A 157 6.41 -1.91 8.08
CA LEU A 157 5.40 -1.99 9.14
C LEU A 157 6.03 -1.77 10.54
N GLY A 158 7.18 -2.38 10.81
CA GLY A 158 7.93 -2.13 12.04
C GLY A 158 8.35 -0.66 12.21
N MET A 159 8.63 0.05 11.12
CA MET A 159 8.95 1.48 11.16
C MET A 159 7.72 2.35 11.38
N LEU A 160 6.60 2.03 10.75
CA LEU A 160 5.32 2.72 11.00
C LEU A 160 4.94 2.62 12.47
N GLY A 161 5.16 1.46 13.11
CA GLY A 161 4.90 1.24 14.52
C GLY A 161 5.88 1.89 15.48
N SER A 162 7.04 2.41 15.02
CA SER A 162 8.11 2.88 15.94
C SER A 162 8.69 4.27 15.62
N LYS A 163 8.60 4.74 14.38
CA LYS A 163 9.27 5.97 13.91
C LYS A 163 8.32 7.10 13.53
N THR A 164 7.02 6.85 13.47
CA THR A 164 6.03 7.87 13.21
C THR A 164 5.84 8.78 14.43
N GLN A 165 5.38 10.00 14.21
CA GLN A 165 5.08 10.94 15.29
C GLN A 165 4.07 10.32 16.28
N ARG A 166 3.05 9.62 15.78
CA ARG A 166 2.04 8.94 16.61
C ARG A 166 2.66 7.90 17.54
N ALA A 167 3.60 7.10 17.02
CA ALA A 167 4.31 6.10 17.82
C ALA A 167 5.21 6.74 18.88
N ILE A 168 5.94 7.82 18.53
CA ILE A 168 6.84 8.54 19.44
C ILE A 168 6.06 9.23 20.56
N GLU A 169 4.90 9.80 20.24
CA GLU A 169 4.03 10.49 21.20
C GLU A 169 3.09 9.55 21.97
N GLY A 170 3.15 8.24 21.74
CA GLY A 170 2.27 7.26 22.39
C GLY A 170 0.78 7.42 22.04
N LYS A 171 0.48 7.99 20.88
CA LYS A 171 -0.87 8.13 20.33
C LYS A 171 -1.34 6.84 19.67
N GLU A 172 -2.61 6.83 19.23
CA GLU A 172 -3.17 5.75 18.45
C GLU A 172 -2.28 5.44 17.24
N PRO A 173 -1.92 4.17 17.00
CA PRO A 173 -1.02 3.79 15.90
C PRO A 173 -1.53 4.25 14.53
N VAL A 174 -0.61 4.42 13.59
CA VAL A 174 -0.95 4.61 12.18
C VAL A 174 -1.80 3.44 11.71
N LYS A 175 -2.89 3.72 11.02
CA LYS A 175 -3.75 2.69 10.47
C LYS A 175 -3.14 2.10 9.21
N GLU A 176 -2.74 0.85 9.28
CA GLU A 176 -2.01 0.16 8.22
C GLU A 176 -2.94 -0.59 7.28
N HIS A 177 -2.63 -0.51 5.98
CA HIS A 177 -3.33 -1.18 4.89
C HIS A 177 -2.31 -1.82 3.96
N LEU A 178 -2.61 -3.01 3.45
CA LEU A 178 -1.80 -3.72 2.47
C LEU A 178 -2.43 -3.64 1.09
N LEU A 179 -1.62 -3.29 0.09
CA LEU A 179 -1.97 -3.38 -1.33
C LEU A 179 -0.96 -4.28 -2.04
N ILE A 180 -1.46 -5.34 -2.69
CA ILE A 180 -0.62 -6.24 -3.47
C ILE A 180 -0.76 -5.86 -4.94
N THR A 181 0.37 -5.65 -5.62
CA THR A 181 0.44 -5.26 -7.03
C THR A 181 1.13 -6.34 -7.86
N ARG A 182 0.94 -6.31 -9.18
CA ARG A 182 1.51 -7.26 -10.14
C ARG A 182 1.22 -8.72 -9.80
N TYR A 183 0.03 -8.97 -9.29
CA TYR A 183 -0.41 -10.31 -8.94
C TYR A 183 -0.77 -11.10 -10.20
N ASN A 184 -0.24 -12.33 -10.31
CA ASN A 184 -0.54 -13.22 -11.43
C ASN A 184 -0.89 -14.61 -10.89
N PRO A 185 -2.17 -15.04 -10.94
CA PRO A 185 -2.60 -16.33 -10.39
C PRO A 185 -1.89 -17.53 -11.01
N ASN A 186 -1.55 -17.47 -12.32
CA ASN A 186 -0.86 -18.57 -12.98
C ASN A 186 0.55 -18.75 -12.43
N ARG A 187 1.28 -17.64 -12.21
CA ARG A 187 2.61 -17.68 -11.60
C ARG A 187 2.60 -18.14 -10.15
N VAL A 188 1.51 -17.89 -9.41
CA VAL A 188 1.31 -18.46 -8.08
C VAL A 188 1.14 -19.99 -8.17
N ALA A 189 0.30 -20.47 -9.10
CA ALA A 189 0.09 -21.90 -9.30
C ALA A 189 1.38 -22.63 -9.70
N ASP A 190 2.26 -21.96 -10.45
CA ASP A 190 3.58 -22.48 -10.87
C ASP A 190 4.64 -22.35 -9.76
N GLY A 191 4.31 -21.85 -8.58
CA GLY A 191 5.25 -21.65 -7.46
C GLY A 191 6.27 -20.52 -7.68
N GLN A 192 6.04 -19.61 -8.63
CA GLN A 192 6.92 -18.49 -8.96
C GLN A 192 6.61 -17.22 -8.14
N MET A 193 5.43 -17.16 -7.51
CA MET A 193 4.96 -16.06 -6.66
C MET A 193 4.35 -16.61 -5.36
N LEU A 194 4.39 -15.80 -4.30
CA LEU A 194 3.66 -16.10 -3.07
C LEU A 194 2.15 -16.01 -3.30
N SER A 195 1.40 -16.84 -2.60
CA SER A 195 -0.05 -16.73 -2.55
C SER A 195 -0.49 -15.52 -1.71
N LEU A 196 -1.75 -15.09 -1.85
CA LEU A 196 -2.32 -14.03 -1.01
C LEU A 196 -2.35 -14.45 0.47
N ASP A 197 -2.65 -15.72 0.72
CA ASP A 197 -2.72 -16.27 2.08
C ASP A 197 -1.33 -16.25 2.74
N ASP A 198 -0.27 -16.68 2.02
CA ASP A 198 1.10 -16.61 2.54
C ASP A 198 1.52 -15.18 2.88
N ILE A 199 1.19 -14.21 2.01
CA ILE A 199 1.53 -12.80 2.25
C ILE A 199 0.77 -12.25 3.47
N GLN A 200 -0.52 -12.56 3.60
CA GLN A 200 -1.33 -12.12 4.73
C GLN A 200 -0.91 -12.77 6.06
N GLU A 201 -0.49 -14.03 6.02
CA GLU A 201 0.06 -14.73 7.21
C GLU A 201 1.35 -14.08 7.70
N ILE A 202 2.22 -13.66 6.77
CA ILE A 202 3.49 -13.00 7.09
C ILE A 202 3.26 -11.59 7.64
N LEU A 203 2.51 -10.76 6.91
CA LEU A 203 2.40 -9.33 7.21
C LEU A 203 1.32 -9.00 8.24
N ARG A 204 0.26 -9.79 8.35
CA ARG A 204 -0.86 -9.65 9.30
C ARG A 204 -1.54 -8.28 9.27
N VAL A 205 -1.52 -7.62 8.12
CA VAL A 205 -2.14 -6.32 7.87
C VAL A 205 -3.35 -6.48 6.97
N LYS A 206 -4.34 -5.63 7.15
CA LYS A 206 -5.58 -5.66 6.35
C LYS A 206 -5.29 -5.46 4.87
N LEU A 207 -5.57 -6.47 4.06
CA LEU A 207 -5.52 -6.39 2.60
C LEU A 207 -6.70 -5.54 2.10
N ILE A 208 -6.40 -4.43 1.41
CA ILE A 208 -7.41 -3.53 0.85
C ILE A 208 -7.63 -3.73 -0.65
N GLY A 209 -6.69 -4.39 -1.34
CA GLY A 209 -6.83 -4.65 -2.77
C GLY A 209 -5.69 -5.47 -3.34
N VAL A 210 -5.95 -6.05 -4.51
CA VAL A 210 -4.98 -6.78 -5.32
C VAL A 210 -5.07 -6.22 -6.73
N ILE A 211 -3.95 -5.70 -7.23
CA ILE A 211 -3.83 -5.18 -8.59
C ILE A 211 -3.11 -6.24 -9.43
N PRO A 212 -3.75 -6.78 -10.46
CA PRO A 212 -3.11 -7.74 -11.33
C PRO A 212 -2.01 -7.08 -12.18
N GLU A 213 -1.12 -7.90 -12.72
CA GLU A 213 -0.18 -7.48 -13.75
C GLU A 213 -0.97 -7.01 -15.00
N SER A 214 -0.77 -5.77 -15.44
CA SER A 214 -1.56 -5.16 -16.51
C SER A 214 -0.70 -4.32 -17.45
N GLU A 215 -0.84 -4.56 -18.75
CA GLU A 215 -0.23 -3.72 -19.78
C GLU A 215 -0.91 -2.34 -19.89
N ALA A 216 -2.19 -2.26 -19.54
CA ALA A 216 -2.96 -1.01 -19.59
C ALA A 216 -2.43 0.01 -18.57
N GLU A 217 -1.94 -0.44 -17.40
CA GLU A 217 -1.30 0.42 -16.40
C GLU A 217 -0.01 1.06 -16.96
N LEU A 218 0.80 0.27 -17.66
CA LEU A 218 2.01 0.77 -18.31
C LEU A 218 1.69 1.79 -19.40
N GLN A 219 0.67 1.53 -20.22
CA GLN A 219 0.23 2.44 -21.27
C GLN A 219 -0.30 3.77 -20.69
N ALA A 220 -1.08 3.71 -19.60
CA ALA A 220 -1.59 4.88 -18.89
C ALA A 220 -0.45 5.76 -18.37
N SER A 221 0.50 5.14 -17.69
CA SER A 221 1.70 5.80 -17.14
C SER A 221 2.52 6.49 -18.25
N ASN A 222 2.70 5.84 -19.41
CA ASN A 222 3.41 6.42 -20.56
C ASN A 222 2.65 7.59 -21.21
N GLN A 223 1.34 7.70 -21.00
CA GLN A 223 0.51 8.81 -21.46
C GLN A 223 0.43 9.97 -20.46
N GLY A 224 1.05 9.84 -19.30
CA GLY A 224 0.95 10.82 -18.21
C GLY A 224 -0.49 10.93 -17.67
N LEU A 225 -1.19 9.80 -17.59
CA LEU A 225 -2.54 9.70 -17.08
C LEU A 225 -2.61 8.61 -16.00
N PRO A 226 -3.08 8.93 -14.80
CA PRO A 226 -3.42 7.89 -13.83
C PRO A 226 -4.44 6.92 -14.43
N ALA A 227 -4.24 5.63 -14.21
CA ALA A 227 -5.06 4.58 -14.82
C ALA A 227 -6.58 4.72 -14.56
N VAL A 228 -6.97 5.36 -13.46
CA VAL A 228 -8.38 5.64 -13.11
C VAL A 228 -9.09 6.60 -14.07
N HIS A 229 -8.36 7.35 -14.90
CA HIS A 229 -8.91 8.26 -15.90
C HIS A 229 -9.09 7.63 -17.29
N LEU A 230 -8.59 6.41 -17.50
CA LEU A 230 -8.76 5.71 -18.78
C LEU A 230 -10.20 5.25 -18.95
N LYS A 231 -10.95 5.93 -19.83
CA LYS A 231 -12.32 5.52 -20.17
C LYS A 231 -12.29 4.19 -20.94
N GLY A 232 -12.98 3.18 -20.41
CA GLY A 232 -13.15 1.89 -21.08
C GLY A 232 -11.98 0.91 -20.93
N SER A 233 -10.91 1.28 -20.27
CA SER A 233 -9.97 0.29 -19.76
C SER A 233 -10.55 -0.25 -18.46
N ASP A 234 -11.27 -1.35 -18.56
CA ASP A 234 -11.55 -2.20 -17.43
C ASP A 234 -10.23 -2.74 -16.87
N ILE A 235 -9.44 -1.88 -16.24
CA ILE A 235 -8.36 -2.34 -15.36
C ILE A 235 -8.99 -3.17 -14.24
N ALA A 236 -10.24 -2.86 -13.87
CA ALA A 236 -11.08 -3.70 -13.05
C ALA A 236 -11.73 -4.86 -13.83
N GLY A 237 -11.90 -4.77 -15.14
CA GLY A 237 -12.63 -5.74 -15.97
C GLY A 237 -11.75 -6.67 -16.79
N ALA A 238 -10.53 -6.30 -17.14
CA ALA A 238 -9.65 -7.08 -18.02
C ALA A 238 -9.09 -8.36 -17.40
N GLY A 239 -9.51 -8.75 -16.21
CA GLY A 239 -9.04 -9.97 -15.55
C GLY A 239 -9.94 -10.52 -14.45
N LEU A 240 -11.13 -9.96 -14.26
CA LEU A 240 -12.07 -10.51 -13.27
C LEU A 240 -12.99 -11.52 -13.92
N PRO A 241 -13.02 -12.79 -13.46
CA PRO A 241 -14.09 -13.71 -13.84
C PRO A 241 -15.43 -13.12 -13.40
N ALA A 242 -16.45 -13.29 -14.24
CA ALA A 242 -17.81 -12.88 -13.97
C ALA A 242 -18.22 -13.33 -12.54
N ARG A 243 -18.94 -12.44 -11.85
CA ARG A 243 -19.50 -12.63 -10.51
C ARG A 243 -19.85 -14.10 -10.23
N PRO A 244 -19.29 -14.76 -9.22
CA PRO A 244 -19.71 -16.11 -8.89
C PRO A 244 -21.18 -16.07 -8.47
N ALA A 245 -21.97 -17.02 -8.99
CA ALA A 245 -23.34 -17.26 -8.59
C ALA A 245 -23.40 -17.48 -7.07
N ALA A 246 -24.51 -17.06 -6.45
CA ALA A 246 -24.75 -17.14 -5.01
C ALA A 246 -24.31 -18.49 -4.43
N ARG A 247 -23.64 -18.42 -3.26
CA ARG A 247 -23.17 -19.60 -2.53
C ARG A 247 -24.30 -20.59 -2.31
N PRO A 248 -24.10 -21.88 -2.56
CA PRO A 248 -25.00 -22.90 -2.02
C PRO A 248 -24.88 -22.91 -0.49
N ASP A 249 -26.04 -22.97 0.14
CA ASP A 249 -26.24 -23.05 1.59
C ASP A 249 -25.65 -24.37 2.11
N PHE A 250 -24.49 -24.33 2.75
CA PHE A 250 -23.95 -25.47 3.48
C PHE A 250 -24.56 -25.49 4.87
N GLY A 251 -25.63 -26.27 5.01
CA GLY A 251 -26.29 -26.56 6.29
C GLY A 251 -25.28 -26.99 7.35
N HIS A 252 -25.43 -26.40 8.53
CA HIS A 252 -24.70 -26.77 9.76
C HIS A 252 -24.84 -28.28 10.07
N GLN A 253 -23.82 -29.05 9.81
CA GLN A 253 -23.64 -30.34 10.43
C GLN A 253 -22.95 -30.19 11.77
N GLN A 254 -23.70 -30.45 12.84
CA GLN A 254 -23.21 -30.54 14.21
C GLN A 254 -22.18 -31.68 14.32
N ILE A 255 -20.96 -31.37 14.61
CA ILE A 255 -19.94 -32.36 15.00
C ILE A 255 -20.15 -32.66 16.49
N ARG A 256 -20.65 -33.87 16.78
CA ARG A 256 -20.75 -34.44 18.13
C ARG A 256 -19.31 -34.65 18.66
N GLN A 257 -19.03 -34.06 19.82
CA GLN A 257 -17.85 -34.35 20.61
C GLN A 257 -18.06 -35.69 21.36
N ASP A 258 -17.37 -36.73 20.96
CA ASP A 258 -17.16 -37.90 21.78
C ASP A 258 -15.82 -37.78 22.53
N ARG A 259 -15.91 -37.65 23.87
CA ARG A 259 -14.80 -37.76 24.81
C ARG A 259 -14.56 -39.23 25.14
N PRO A 260 -13.35 -39.77 25.11
CA PRO A 260 -13.00 -40.96 25.89
C PRO A 260 -12.47 -40.58 27.26
N GLN A 261 -13.01 -41.29 28.28
CA GLN A 261 -12.61 -41.21 29.67
C GLN A 261 -11.27 -41.93 29.92
N GLY A 262 -10.55 -41.48 30.97
CA GLY A 262 -9.21 -41.82 31.32
C GLY A 262 -8.94 -43.25 31.86
N HIS A 263 -7.69 -43.58 31.87
CA HIS A 263 -7.11 -44.52 32.83
C HIS A 263 -5.74 -44.08 33.35
N GLN A 264 -5.59 -44.14 34.65
CA GLN A 264 -4.42 -43.83 35.46
C GLN A 264 -3.30 -44.88 35.33
N GLY A 265 -2.04 -44.48 35.50
CA GLY A 265 -0.94 -45.39 35.85
C GLY A 265 0.44 -44.88 35.47
N ALA A 266 1.19 -44.37 36.45
CA ALA A 266 2.63 -44.11 36.38
C ALA A 266 3.38 -45.30 37.05
N PRO A 267 4.75 -45.34 37.21
CA PRO A 267 5.86 -44.66 36.55
C PRO A 267 7.01 -45.59 36.10
N GLY A 268 8.04 -45.09 35.42
CA GLY A 268 9.30 -45.80 35.22
C GLY A 268 10.24 -45.25 34.15
N THR A 269 11.25 -44.52 34.53
CA THR A 269 12.45 -44.16 33.72
C THR A 269 13.53 -45.25 33.89
N PRO A 270 14.72 -45.27 33.19
CA PRO A 270 15.24 -44.51 32.06
C PRO A 270 15.99 -45.36 30.99
N GLY A 271 16.44 -44.76 29.88
CA GLY A 271 17.47 -45.38 29.02
C GLY A 271 17.59 -44.73 27.61
N ARG A 272 18.66 -43.99 27.38
CA ARG A 272 19.24 -43.64 26.08
C ARG A 272 20.19 -44.76 25.62
N PRO A 273 20.73 -44.85 24.38
CA PRO A 273 20.71 -43.97 23.19
C PRO A 273 20.66 -44.73 21.83
N GLY A 274 20.62 -43.94 20.72
CA GLY A 274 21.31 -44.36 19.49
C GLY A 274 20.50 -44.46 18.21
N GLY A 275 20.82 -43.65 17.22
CA GLY A 275 21.02 -44.14 15.85
C GLY A 275 19.97 -43.84 14.78
N ALA A 276 20.30 -42.85 13.94
CA ALA A 276 20.25 -42.84 12.46
C ALA A 276 18.98 -43.16 11.67
N GLY A 277 18.60 -42.23 10.80
CA GLY A 277 18.35 -42.50 9.37
C GLY A 277 16.90 -42.65 8.94
N GLY A 278 16.54 -41.89 7.93
CA GLY A 278 15.46 -42.30 7.01
C GLY A 278 14.49 -41.18 6.65
N GLN A 279 14.71 -40.67 5.45
CA GLN A 279 13.79 -39.83 4.66
C GLN A 279 12.46 -40.57 4.46
N ASP A 280 11.38 -39.86 4.53
CA ASP A 280 10.38 -40.03 3.47
C ASP A 280 9.55 -38.77 3.27
N ARG A 281 9.40 -38.41 1.99
CA ARG A 281 8.54 -37.36 1.43
C ARG A 281 7.22 -38.02 1.06
N THR A 282 6.18 -37.29 1.25
CA THR A 282 4.97 -37.18 0.42
C THR A 282 3.67 -37.18 1.25
N ALA A 283 3.04 -36.03 1.27
CA ALA A 283 1.60 -35.96 1.09
C ALA A 283 1.24 -34.54 0.62
N ARG A 284 0.91 -34.44 -0.65
CA ARG A 284 0.23 -33.29 -1.24
C ARG A 284 -1.25 -33.41 -0.87
N GLU A 285 -1.77 -32.38 -0.25
CA GLU A 285 -3.21 -32.21 -0.23
C GLU A 285 -3.59 -30.90 -0.92
N LYS A 286 -4.50 -31.04 -1.87
CA LYS A 286 -5.03 -30.00 -2.73
C LYS A 286 -6.00 -29.14 -1.92
N ALA A 287 -5.71 -27.86 -1.71
CA ALA A 287 -6.70 -26.89 -1.31
C ALA A 287 -7.13 -26.07 -2.54
N GLY A 288 -8.43 -26.09 -2.80
CA GLY A 288 -9.04 -25.41 -3.95
C GLY A 288 -9.00 -23.89 -3.83
N LEU A 289 -8.63 -23.25 -4.92
CA LEU A 289 -8.66 -21.79 -5.09
C LEU A 289 -10.11 -21.32 -5.21
N THR A 290 -10.51 -20.43 -4.32
CA THR A 290 -11.65 -19.52 -4.53
C THR A 290 -11.12 -18.15 -4.90
N ALA A 291 -11.37 -17.75 -6.15
CA ALA A 291 -11.02 -16.45 -6.67
C ALA A 291 -11.80 -15.33 -5.96
N PHE A 292 -11.10 -14.35 -5.42
CA PHE A 292 -11.71 -13.14 -4.87
C PHE A 292 -11.91 -12.11 -5.97
N SER A 293 -13.16 -11.71 -6.19
CA SER A 293 -13.57 -10.63 -7.07
C SER A 293 -13.29 -9.27 -6.40
N ALA A 294 -12.41 -8.49 -6.97
CA ALA A 294 -12.23 -7.10 -6.61
C ALA A 294 -13.23 -6.24 -7.39
N SER A 295 -14.49 -6.25 -6.99
CA SER A 295 -15.46 -5.23 -7.38
C SER A 295 -15.66 -4.29 -6.20
N GLY A 296 -15.26 -3.08 -6.34
CA GLY A 296 -15.64 -2.08 -5.36
C GLY A 296 -14.51 -1.15 -5.04
N ALA A 297 -14.81 0.10 -5.27
CA ALA A 297 -14.16 1.23 -4.65
C ALA A 297 -13.71 0.87 -3.23
N PHE A 298 -12.49 1.28 -2.89
CA PHE A 298 -11.96 1.25 -1.54
C PHE A 298 -13.08 1.60 -0.54
N PRO A 299 -13.39 0.76 0.42
CA PRO A 299 -14.33 1.14 1.46
C PRO A 299 -13.60 2.11 2.40
N ILE A 300 -13.55 3.37 2.00
CA ILE A 300 -13.32 4.44 2.95
C ILE A 300 -14.63 4.52 3.71
N SER A 301 -14.63 3.95 4.88
CA SER A 301 -15.72 4.09 5.85
C SER A 301 -15.86 5.59 6.17
N ALA A 302 -16.78 6.23 5.48
CA ALA A 302 -17.37 7.47 5.95
C ALA A 302 -18.36 7.04 7.04
N ASN A 303 -17.88 6.91 8.27
CA ASN A 303 -18.76 6.95 9.43
C ASN A 303 -18.04 7.55 10.64
N SER A 304 -18.63 8.63 11.03
CA SER A 304 -18.95 9.10 12.38
C SER A 304 -17.92 9.98 13.08
N TYR A 305 -18.39 11.19 13.20
CA TYR A 305 -18.13 12.28 14.15
C TYR A 305 -16.89 13.10 13.95
#